data_e46ccc4c96c9b61da1406d46c9f3e303
#
_entry.id   e46ccc4c96c9b61da1406d46c9f3e303
#
_cell.length_a   1.000
_cell.length_b   1.000
_cell.length_c   1.000
_cell.angle_alpha   90.00
_cell.angle_beta   90.00
_cell.angle_gamma   90.00
#
_symmetry.space_group_name_H-M   'P 1'
#
loop_
_entity.id
_entity.type
_entity.pdbx_description
1 polymer ?
#
loop_
_entity_poly.entity_id
_entity_poly.type
_entity_poly.pdbx_seq_one_letter_code
_entity_poly.pdbx_strand_id
1 'polypeptide(L)'
;MTLTSHNVFGNYEKLLTSALGFDSAFAALDNASHLLTSTSTAFPPVNVIKKDDFNYVVELAVAGYKEDEIEITAEKNSLKVTGKKTATDERTYIVKGIAGRTFSRQFVLSDTVVVRSAEIADGILSIELENVIPEEQKPRKISIKK
;
A
#
# COMPACT_ATOMS: atom_id res chain seq x y z
N MET A 1 -35.62 -13.05 -13.10
CA MET A 1 -34.31 -13.18 -12.44
C MET A 1 -33.59 -11.86 -12.59
N THR A 2 -33.61 -11.04 -11.58
CA THR A 2 -32.85 -9.81 -11.52
C THR A 2 -31.40 -10.18 -11.14
N LEU A 3 -30.50 -10.12 -12.10
CA LEU A 3 -29.08 -10.11 -11.85
C LEU A 3 -28.77 -8.80 -11.11
N THR A 4 -28.73 -8.88 -9.79
CA THR A 4 -28.10 -7.84 -8.99
C THR A 4 -26.66 -7.74 -9.48
N SER A 5 -26.37 -6.65 -10.17
CA SER A 5 -24.99 -6.29 -10.50
C SER A 5 -24.28 -6.05 -9.17
N HIS A 6 -23.76 -7.13 -8.60
CA HIS A 6 -22.81 -7.02 -7.49
C HIS A 6 -21.62 -6.25 -8.02
N ASN A 7 -21.34 -5.18 -7.36
CA ASN A 7 -20.26 -4.23 -7.54
C ASN A 7 -18.93 -4.94 -7.79
N VAL A 8 -18.73 -5.46 -8.98
CA VAL A 8 -17.45 -6.04 -9.41
C VAL A 8 -16.38 -4.95 -9.40
N PHE A 9 -16.78 -3.70 -9.65
CA PHE A 9 -15.88 -2.54 -9.64
C PHE A 9 -15.43 -2.10 -8.23
N GLY A 10 -16.23 -2.29 -7.19
CA GLY A 10 -15.83 -1.94 -5.81
C GLY A 10 -14.71 -2.79 -5.24
N ASN A 11 -14.49 -3.98 -5.80
CA ASN A 11 -13.39 -4.85 -5.41
C ASN A 11 -12.09 -4.54 -6.19
N TYR A 12 -12.21 -3.93 -7.36
CA TYR A 12 -11.08 -3.54 -8.19
C TYR A 12 -10.18 -2.49 -7.53
N GLU A 13 -10.78 -1.49 -6.90
CA GLU A 13 -10.03 -0.46 -6.18
C GLU A 13 -9.22 -1.05 -5.02
N LYS A 14 -9.78 -2.01 -4.30
CA LYS A 14 -9.08 -2.71 -3.20
C LYS A 14 -7.93 -3.57 -3.70
N LEU A 15 -8.05 -4.12 -4.90
CA LEU A 15 -7.01 -4.91 -5.56
C LEU A 15 -5.84 -4.03 -6.00
N LEU A 16 -6.13 -2.89 -6.59
CA LEU A 16 -5.14 -1.92 -7.02
C LEU A 16 -4.35 -1.33 -5.85
N THR A 17 -4.98 -1.18 -4.67
CA THR A 17 -4.31 -0.69 -3.47
C THR A 17 -3.31 -1.68 -2.87
N SER A 18 -3.40 -2.97 -3.22
CA SER A 18 -2.51 -4.01 -2.70
C SER A 18 -1.38 -4.40 -3.65
N ALA A 19 -1.47 -4.01 -4.92
CA ALA A 19 -0.50 -4.35 -5.97
C ALA A 19 0.00 -3.09 -6.68
N LEU A 20 1.04 -2.47 -6.11
CA LEU A 20 1.63 -1.23 -6.60
C LEU A 20 2.60 -1.49 -7.78
N GLY A 21 2.43 -0.74 -8.87
CA GLY A 21 3.31 -0.79 -10.05
C GLY A 21 2.99 -1.90 -11.06
N PHE A 22 1.90 -2.63 -10.88
CA PHE A 22 1.40 -3.57 -11.88
C PHE A 22 0.45 -2.85 -12.83
N ASP A 23 0.85 -2.67 -14.09
CA ASP A 23 0.04 -2.02 -15.13
C ASP A 23 -1.06 -2.94 -15.69
N SER A 24 -0.95 -4.25 -15.45
CA SER A 24 -1.96 -5.20 -15.88
C SER A 24 -2.87 -5.61 -14.71
N ALA A 25 -4.13 -5.28 -14.80
CA ALA A 25 -5.17 -5.72 -13.87
C ALA A 25 -5.27 -7.26 -13.75
N PHE A 26 -4.76 -8.00 -14.71
CA PHE A 26 -4.75 -9.46 -14.73
C PHE A 26 -3.76 -10.09 -13.75
N ALA A 27 -2.56 -9.54 -13.61
CA ALA A 27 -1.60 -10.04 -12.61
C ALA A 27 -2.08 -9.77 -11.19
N ALA A 28 -2.82 -8.68 -10.98
CA ALA A 28 -3.46 -8.37 -9.72
C ALA A 28 -4.60 -9.34 -9.39
N LEU A 29 -5.35 -9.81 -10.38
CA LEU A 29 -6.49 -10.74 -10.22
C LEU A 29 -6.06 -12.12 -9.73
N ASP A 30 -4.97 -12.67 -10.23
CA ASP A 30 -4.48 -13.99 -9.81
C ASP A 30 -3.97 -13.98 -8.36
N ASN A 31 -3.35 -12.87 -7.93
CA ASN A 31 -2.91 -12.70 -6.55
C ASN A 31 -4.03 -12.23 -5.60
N ALA A 32 -5.10 -11.74 -6.15
CA ALA A 32 -6.20 -11.09 -5.41
C ALA A 32 -7.03 -12.05 -4.57
N SER A 33 -7.14 -13.31 -4.96
CA SER A 33 -7.89 -14.30 -4.20
C SER A 33 -7.33 -14.49 -2.78
N HIS A 34 -6.03 -14.28 -2.59
CA HIS A 34 -5.37 -14.32 -1.29
C HIS A 34 -5.40 -12.99 -0.54
N LEU A 35 -5.54 -11.87 -1.24
CA LEU A 35 -5.53 -10.52 -0.66
C LEU A 35 -6.93 -10.04 -0.26
N LEU A 36 -7.97 -10.53 -0.92
CA LEU A 36 -9.36 -10.13 -0.64
C LEU A 36 -9.88 -10.57 0.73
N THR A 37 -9.29 -11.59 1.31
CA THR A 37 -9.66 -12.08 2.64
C THR A 37 -9.10 -11.26 3.79
N SER A 38 -8.10 -10.41 3.55
CA SER A 38 -7.39 -9.69 4.61
C SER A 38 -7.62 -8.18 4.66
N THR A 39 -8.33 -7.58 3.69
CA THR A 39 -8.35 -6.12 3.53
C THR A 39 -9.61 -5.38 4.00
N SER A 40 -10.68 -6.08 4.39
CA SER A 40 -11.96 -5.41 4.64
C SER A 40 -12.04 -4.57 5.92
N THR A 41 -11.14 -4.76 6.88
CA THR A 41 -11.12 -4.02 8.16
C THR A 41 -9.72 -3.85 8.76
N ALA A 42 -8.68 -3.95 7.95
CA ALA A 42 -7.32 -3.93 8.47
C ALA A 42 -6.93 -2.53 8.95
N PHE A 43 -6.52 -2.45 10.20
CA PHE A 43 -5.94 -1.27 10.81
C PHE A 43 -4.43 -1.18 10.49
N PRO A 44 -3.85 0.00 10.27
CA PRO A 44 -4.49 1.30 10.12
C PRO A 44 -5.14 1.50 8.73
N PRO A 45 -6.04 2.49 8.57
CA PRO A 45 -6.55 2.89 7.26
C PRO A 45 -5.43 3.31 6.33
N VAL A 46 -5.57 3.00 5.06
CA VAL A 46 -4.54 3.22 4.02
C VAL A 46 -5.16 3.91 2.82
N ASN A 47 -4.45 4.90 2.29
CA ASN A 47 -4.65 5.45 0.95
C ASN A 47 -3.50 5.03 0.05
N VAL A 48 -3.78 4.75 -1.20
CA VAL A 48 -2.77 4.64 -2.24
C VAL A 48 -3.07 5.68 -3.32
N ILE A 49 -2.12 6.57 -3.54
CA ILE A 49 -2.25 7.71 -4.43
C ILE A 49 -1.32 7.49 -5.61
N LYS A 50 -1.85 7.60 -6.82
CA LYS A 50 -1.06 7.70 -8.04
C LYS A 50 -0.84 9.18 -8.34
N LYS A 51 0.41 9.67 -8.22
CA LYS A 51 0.77 11.05 -8.57
C LYS A 51 0.88 11.22 -10.09
N ASP A 52 1.55 10.28 -10.73
CA ASP A 52 1.74 10.19 -12.18
C ASP A 52 1.98 8.73 -12.59
N ASP A 53 2.42 8.49 -13.81
CA ASP A 53 2.61 7.12 -14.33
C ASP A 53 3.75 6.35 -13.64
N PHE A 54 4.63 7.04 -12.94
CA PHE A 54 5.80 6.45 -12.30
C PHE A 54 5.82 6.63 -10.78
N ASN A 55 5.09 7.59 -10.24
CA ASN A 55 5.15 7.96 -8.83
C ASN A 55 3.86 7.65 -8.10
N TYR A 56 4.01 6.99 -6.94
CA TYR A 56 2.92 6.60 -6.06
C TYR A 56 3.23 7.05 -4.63
N VAL A 57 2.19 7.24 -3.84
CA VAL A 57 2.30 7.49 -2.40
C VAL A 57 1.37 6.52 -1.67
N VAL A 58 1.90 5.87 -0.65
CA VAL A 58 1.11 5.10 0.31
C VAL A 58 0.99 5.91 1.58
N GLU A 59 -0.23 6.18 2.00
CA GLU A 59 -0.52 6.89 3.25
C GLU A 59 -1.16 5.94 4.25
N LEU A 60 -0.67 5.97 5.49
CA LEU A 60 -1.25 5.24 6.61
C LEU A 60 -1.63 6.21 7.73
N ALA A 61 -2.84 6.09 8.24
CA ALA A 61 -3.30 6.88 9.38
C ALA A 61 -2.70 6.32 10.67
N VAL A 62 -1.60 6.93 11.13
CA VAL A 62 -0.82 6.48 12.29
C VAL A 62 -0.88 7.47 13.45
N ALA A 63 -1.93 8.26 13.53
CA ALA A 63 -2.13 9.20 14.63
C ALA A 63 -2.01 8.51 16.00
N GLY A 64 -1.23 9.09 16.88
CA GLY A 64 -0.96 8.55 18.21
C GLY A 64 0.24 7.57 18.27
N TYR A 65 0.89 7.26 17.16
CA TYR A 65 2.16 6.55 17.14
C TYR A 65 3.31 7.55 17.06
N LYS A 66 4.41 7.24 17.72
CA LYS A 66 5.68 7.96 17.60
C LYS A 66 6.47 7.36 16.42
N GLU A 67 7.42 8.13 15.93
CA GLU A 67 8.29 7.69 14.84
C GLU A 67 9.08 6.41 15.20
N ASP A 68 9.57 6.30 16.43
CA ASP A 68 10.28 5.13 16.97
C ASP A 68 9.39 3.90 17.22
N GLU A 69 8.07 4.06 17.16
CA GLU A 69 7.09 2.98 17.28
C GLU A 69 6.71 2.39 15.92
N ILE A 70 7.20 2.97 14.81
CA ILE A 70 6.90 2.54 13.44
C ILE A 70 8.17 2.04 12.76
N GLU A 71 8.08 0.88 12.14
CA GLU A 71 9.16 0.29 11.36
C GLU A 71 8.68 0.03 9.93
N ILE A 72 9.50 0.44 8.97
CA ILE A 72 9.26 0.27 7.54
C ILE A 72 10.35 -0.62 6.98
N THR A 73 9.97 -1.72 6.37
CA THR A 73 10.90 -2.66 5.74
C THR A 73 10.51 -2.86 4.28
N ALA A 74 11.45 -2.63 3.39
CA ALA A 74 11.30 -2.91 1.97
C ALA A 74 12.21 -4.09 1.59
N GLU A 75 11.61 -5.17 1.12
CA GLU A 75 12.33 -6.35 0.63
C GLU A 75 11.81 -6.74 -0.74
N LYS A 76 12.70 -6.74 -1.75
CA LYS A 76 12.34 -7.11 -3.12
C LYS A 76 10.99 -6.49 -3.53
N ASN A 77 9.98 -7.33 -3.63
CA ASN A 77 8.62 -6.99 -4.09
C ASN A 77 7.65 -6.74 -2.93
N SER A 78 8.14 -6.46 -1.74
CA SER A 78 7.32 -6.30 -0.54
C SER A 78 7.70 -5.04 0.22
N LEU A 79 6.70 -4.26 0.57
CA LEU A 79 6.80 -3.15 1.52
C LEU A 79 5.99 -3.53 2.75
N LYS A 80 6.64 -3.63 3.89
CA LYS A 80 6.02 -3.94 5.16
C LYS A 80 6.12 -2.75 6.11
N VAL A 81 5.01 -2.38 6.71
CA VAL A 81 4.92 -1.33 7.73
C VAL A 81 4.36 -1.95 9.00
N THR A 82 5.11 -1.86 10.07
CA THR A 82 4.70 -2.35 11.38
C THR A 82 4.67 -1.20 12.38
N GLY A 83 3.69 -1.21 13.26
CA GLY A 83 3.60 -0.27 14.36
C GLY A 83 3.40 -1.03 15.68
N LYS A 84 4.18 -0.66 16.69
CA LYS A 84 4.11 -1.26 18.01
C LYS A 84 4.14 -0.19 19.08
N LYS A 85 3.10 -0.15 19.92
CA LYS A 85 3.09 0.70 21.10
C LYS A 85 4.04 0.19 22.17
N THR A 86 4.98 1.02 22.55
CA THR A 86 5.97 0.70 23.60
C THR A 86 5.49 1.06 25.01
N ALA A 87 4.62 2.06 25.13
CA ALA A 87 4.12 2.50 26.42
C ALA A 87 2.87 1.74 26.86
N THR A 88 2.88 1.27 28.10
CA THR A 88 1.67 0.75 28.77
C THR A 88 0.76 1.93 29.12
N ASP A 89 -0.48 1.86 28.73
CA ASP A 89 -1.47 2.88 29.00
C ASP A 89 -2.22 2.53 30.30
N GLU A 90 -1.85 3.20 31.37
CA GLU A 90 -2.44 2.97 32.72
C GLU A 90 -3.67 3.84 32.99
N ARG A 91 -4.14 4.61 32.00
CA ARG A 91 -5.30 5.49 32.17
C ARG A 91 -6.60 4.70 32.28
N THR A 92 -7.49 5.17 33.15
CA THR A 92 -8.85 4.62 33.24
C THR A 92 -9.75 5.31 32.22
N TYR A 93 -10.31 4.51 31.30
CA TYR A 93 -11.18 5.00 30.23
C TYR A 93 -12.66 4.80 30.58
N ILE A 94 -13.47 5.82 30.38
CA ILE A 94 -14.93 5.69 30.32
C ILE A 94 -15.32 5.11 28.96
N VAL A 95 -14.70 5.61 27.87
CA VAL A 95 -14.83 5.08 26.51
C VAL A 95 -13.45 5.06 25.88
N LYS A 96 -13.06 3.93 25.29
CA LYS A 96 -11.80 3.77 24.58
C LYS A 96 -12.07 3.49 23.09
N GLY A 97 -12.15 4.57 22.30
CA GLY A 97 -12.33 4.47 20.83
C GLY A 97 -11.01 4.43 20.06
N ILE A 98 -9.95 5.06 20.60
CA ILE A 98 -8.61 5.05 19.98
C ILE A 98 -7.79 3.95 20.65
N ALA A 99 -7.58 2.86 19.94
CA ALA A 99 -6.79 1.74 20.42
C ALA A 99 -5.36 1.83 19.92
N GLY A 100 -4.39 1.93 20.83
CA GLY A 100 -2.98 1.73 20.52
C GLY A 100 -2.71 0.25 20.25
N ARG A 101 -2.89 -0.18 19.01
CA ARG A 101 -2.70 -1.58 18.59
C ARG A 101 -1.33 -1.77 17.97
N THR A 102 -0.80 -2.96 18.14
CA THR A 102 0.25 -3.43 17.22
C THR A 102 -0.40 -3.74 15.88
N PHE A 103 0.18 -3.26 14.80
CA PHE A 103 -0.29 -3.55 13.45
C PHE A 103 0.85 -3.98 12.53
N SER A 104 0.49 -4.67 11.48
CA SER A 104 1.38 -5.01 10.37
C SER A 104 0.61 -4.87 9.07
N ARG A 105 1.10 -4.03 8.17
CA ARG A 105 0.57 -3.84 6.83
C ARG A 105 1.64 -4.23 5.82
N GLN A 106 1.23 -4.98 4.82
CA GLN A 106 2.13 -5.44 3.76
C GLN A 106 1.53 -5.08 2.40
N PHE A 107 2.39 -4.57 1.53
CA PHE A 107 2.05 -4.20 0.16
C PHE A 107 2.94 -4.99 -0.79
N VAL A 108 2.37 -5.50 -1.85
CA VAL A 108 3.12 -6.15 -2.91
C VAL A 108 3.55 -5.10 -3.92
N LEU A 109 4.84 -5.04 -4.20
CA LEU A 109 5.43 -4.13 -5.17
C LEU A 109 5.84 -4.91 -6.43
N SER A 110 5.78 -4.28 -7.60
CA SER A 110 6.41 -4.85 -8.78
C SER A 110 7.94 -4.75 -8.66
N ASP A 111 8.65 -5.54 -9.45
CA ASP A 111 10.13 -5.60 -9.44
C ASP A 111 10.81 -4.26 -9.73
N THR A 112 10.08 -3.36 -10.39
CA THR A 112 10.57 -2.05 -10.81
C THR A 112 10.25 -0.93 -9.83
N VAL A 113 9.46 -1.20 -8.79
CA VAL A 113 9.08 -0.20 -7.80
C VAL A 113 10.10 -0.13 -6.66
N VAL A 114 10.57 1.08 -6.40
CA VAL A 114 11.50 1.37 -5.31
C VAL A 114 10.89 2.36 -4.32
N VAL A 115 11.24 2.22 -3.05
CA VAL A 115 10.87 3.16 -2.00
C VAL A 115 11.85 4.33 -2.04
N ARG A 116 11.34 5.56 -2.13
CA ARG A 116 12.17 6.78 -2.20
C ARG A 116 12.33 7.45 -0.84
N SER A 117 11.23 7.67 -0.16
CA SER A 117 11.23 8.37 1.13
C SER A 117 10.03 7.94 1.97
N ALA A 118 10.09 8.25 3.25
CA ALA A 118 8.98 8.12 4.16
C ALA A 118 9.02 9.28 5.16
N GLU A 119 7.87 9.84 5.47
CA GLU A 119 7.74 10.91 6.46
C GLU A 119 6.44 10.77 7.24
N ILE A 120 6.42 11.29 8.46
CA ILE A 120 5.22 11.39 9.29
C ILE A 120 4.90 12.86 9.50
N ALA A 121 3.72 13.27 9.05
CA ALA A 121 3.19 14.60 9.27
C ALA A 121 1.70 14.52 9.59
N ASP A 122 1.23 15.32 10.53
CA ASP A 122 -0.18 15.41 10.91
C ASP A 122 -0.86 14.06 11.23
N GLY A 123 -0.09 13.12 11.77
CA GLY A 123 -0.60 11.77 12.07
C GLY A 123 -0.73 10.83 10.88
N ILE A 124 -0.20 11.23 9.73
CA ILE A 124 -0.17 10.42 8.51
C ILE A 124 1.29 10.03 8.20
N LEU A 125 1.52 8.75 8.01
CA LEU A 125 2.76 8.24 7.44
C LEU A 125 2.61 8.21 5.93
N SER A 126 3.43 8.96 5.22
CA SER A 126 3.48 9.03 3.75
C SER A 126 4.75 8.34 3.27
N ILE A 127 4.61 7.36 2.40
CA ILE A 127 5.72 6.61 1.80
C ILE A 127 5.71 6.84 0.30
N GLU A 128 6.74 7.46 -0.22
CA GLU A 128 6.90 7.72 -1.64
C GLU A 128 7.55 6.54 -2.35
N LEU A 129 6.92 6.13 -3.44
CA LEU A 129 7.34 5.02 -4.28
C LEU A 129 7.51 5.50 -5.73
N GLU A 130 8.52 4.98 -6.39
CA GLU A 130 8.76 5.25 -7.80
C GLU A 130 8.89 3.95 -8.58
N ASN A 131 8.20 3.88 -9.71
CA ASN A 131 8.36 2.81 -10.68
C ASN A 131 9.49 3.16 -11.64
N VAL A 132 10.64 2.54 -11.45
CA VAL A 132 11.84 2.76 -12.26
C VAL A 132 11.88 1.73 -13.38
N ILE A 133 11.52 2.15 -14.60
CA ILE A 133 11.60 1.27 -15.77
C ILE A 133 13.06 1.19 -16.22
N PRO A 134 13.68 -0.01 -16.25
CA PRO A 134 15.01 -0.19 -16.76
C PRO A 134 15.13 0.31 -18.21
N GLU A 135 16.27 0.91 -18.57
CA GLU A 135 16.53 1.41 -19.94
C GLU A 135 16.29 0.34 -21.01
N GLU A 136 16.58 -0.93 -20.71
CA GLU A 136 16.40 -2.07 -21.60
C GLU A 136 14.93 -2.36 -21.93
N GLN A 137 14.00 -1.92 -21.08
CA GLN A 137 12.55 -2.10 -21.24
C GLN A 137 11.86 -0.88 -21.84
N LYS A 138 12.57 0.24 -22.03
CA LYS A 138 12.00 1.43 -22.64
C LYS A 138 11.71 1.21 -24.13
N PRO A 139 10.60 1.73 -24.67
CA PRO A 139 10.33 1.70 -26.10
C PRO A 139 11.47 2.32 -26.90
N ARG A 140 12.05 1.58 -27.82
CA ARG A 140 13.10 2.06 -28.70
C ARG A 140 12.65 1.99 -30.17
N LYS A 141 12.99 3.00 -30.94
CA LYS A 141 12.82 2.95 -32.40
C LYS A 141 13.81 1.96 -33.00
N ILE A 142 13.30 1.01 -33.77
CA ILE A 142 14.14 0.08 -34.53
C ILE A 142 14.19 0.60 -35.97
N SER A 143 15.40 0.86 -36.48
CA SER A 143 15.59 1.24 -37.87
C SER A 143 15.51 0.01 -38.77
N ILE A 144 14.72 0.14 -39.83
CA ILE A 144 14.62 -0.90 -40.85
C ILE A 144 15.86 -0.77 -41.75
N LYS A 145 16.67 -1.83 -41.83
CA LYS A 145 17.75 -1.91 -42.81
C LYS A 145 17.14 -2.14 -44.21
N LYS A 146 17.57 -1.35 -45.17
CA LYS A 146 17.26 -1.59 -46.56
C LYS A 146 18.08 -2.72 -47.12
#